data_0b7a08ba2906659a09e96af6141a2ec3
#
_entry.id   0b7a08ba2906659a09e96af6141a2ec3
#
_cell.length_a   1.000
_cell.length_b   1.000
_cell.length_c   1.000
_cell.angle_alpha   90.00
_cell.angle_beta   90.00
_cell.angle_gamma   90.00
#
_symmetry.space_group_name_H-M   'P 1'
#
loop_
_entity.id
_entity.type
_entity.pdbx_description
1 polymer ?
#
loop_
_entity_poly.entity_id
_entity_poly.type
_entity_poly.pdbx_seq_one_letter_code
_entity_poly.pdbx_strand_id
1 'polypeptide(L)'
;MNFYGQYHGKMHDGSDYPAYDCTQPWVSCSDDITTEEWAKAVTVRKAMNIAIDRQALVDELLSGFGRVQSVRDWMGHDHRMNPAWNYDYDPVLAKEMLVEAGYGDGFEITLTPAIRGAPAEVESCHAVANYWEQIGISVKIQAIPYATLRPTLISRNYNGITCLTVSSRLSPIIGASNYTTDSTYSYGTHHPELTELIWHAQKQVDQAEIEAGELAVYDFIWDHSMAASLYVHDGLWPAGPRIDPDWRPTDFSDMKAPSGFEYVKHR
;
A
#
# COMPACT_ATOMS: atom_id res chain seq x y z
N MET A 1 -1.37 3.68 1.31
CA MET A 1 -2.61 3.61 2.11
C MET A 1 -3.00 2.16 2.30
N ASN A 2 -3.39 1.76 3.51
CA ASN A 2 -3.90 0.43 3.76
C ASN A 2 -5.34 0.54 4.28
N PHE A 3 -6.23 -0.18 3.64
CA PHE A 3 -7.65 -0.25 3.95
C PHE A 3 -7.89 -1.35 4.99
N TYR A 4 -7.88 -1.04 6.27
CA TYR A 4 -8.07 -2.02 7.33
C TYR A 4 -9.53 -2.47 7.45
N GLY A 5 -9.74 -3.61 8.12
CA GLY A 5 -11.03 -4.25 8.23
C GLY A 5 -11.39 -5.20 7.09
N GLN A 6 -10.58 -5.30 6.03
CA GLN A 6 -10.76 -6.22 4.92
C GLN A 6 -10.24 -7.63 5.26
N TYR A 7 -10.52 -8.07 6.45
CA TYR A 7 -10.17 -9.41 6.87
C TYR A 7 -11.23 -10.37 6.38
N HIS A 8 -10.82 -11.56 6.09
CA HIS A 8 -11.75 -12.57 5.68
C HIS A 8 -12.57 -13.20 6.84
N GLY A 9 -12.66 -12.53 7.98
CA GLY A 9 -13.43 -12.96 9.13
C GLY A 9 -12.74 -13.97 10.05
N LYS A 10 -11.81 -14.77 9.55
CA LYS A 10 -11.06 -15.78 10.31
C LYS A 10 -9.56 -15.61 10.19
N MET A 11 -8.87 -15.81 11.31
CA MET A 11 -7.43 -15.97 11.38
C MET A 11 -7.00 -17.33 10.84
N HIS A 12 -5.71 -17.49 10.54
CA HIS A 12 -5.14 -18.77 10.11
C HIS A 12 -5.41 -19.92 11.11
N ASP A 13 -5.49 -19.64 12.39
CA ASP A 13 -5.82 -20.62 13.46
C ASP A 13 -7.34 -20.85 13.62
N GLY A 14 -8.17 -20.23 12.79
CA GLY A 14 -9.62 -20.34 12.82
C GLY A 14 -10.33 -19.39 13.79
N SER A 15 -9.59 -18.59 14.58
CA SER A 15 -10.18 -17.56 15.43
C SER A 15 -10.73 -16.39 14.61
N ASP A 16 -11.60 -15.58 15.22
CA ASP A 16 -12.15 -14.40 14.57
C ASP A 16 -11.12 -13.25 14.53
N TYR A 17 -11.13 -12.46 13.43
CA TYR A 17 -10.40 -11.21 13.38
C TYR A 17 -11.08 -10.17 14.27
N PRO A 18 -10.35 -9.56 15.24
CA PRO A 18 -10.96 -8.65 16.21
C PRO A 18 -11.57 -7.38 15.59
N ALA A 19 -10.97 -6.87 14.51
CA ALA A 19 -11.41 -5.62 13.85
C ALA A 19 -12.14 -5.84 12.53
N TYR A 20 -12.61 -7.07 12.26
CA TYR A 20 -13.46 -7.29 11.08
C TYR A 20 -14.76 -6.51 11.20
N ASP A 21 -15.00 -5.66 10.22
CA ASP A 21 -16.17 -4.80 10.18
C ASP A 21 -16.63 -4.58 8.74
N CYS A 22 -17.57 -5.37 8.28
CA CYS A 22 -18.13 -5.27 6.94
C CYS A 22 -19.21 -4.16 6.80
N THR A 23 -19.40 -3.33 7.81
CA THR A 23 -20.20 -2.10 7.67
C THR A 23 -19.39 -0.98 7.00
N GLN A 24 -18.08 -1.12 6.94
CA GLN A 24 -17.20 -0.17 6.25
C GLN A 24 -17.37 -0.28 4.72
N PRO A 25 -17.53 0.85 4.01
CA PRO A 25 -17.82 0.85 2.57
C PRO A 25 -16.81 0.09 1.70
N TRP A 26 -15.56 -0.01 2.13
CA TRP A 26 -14.47 -0.69 1.42
C TRP A 26 -14.31 -2.17 1.82
N VAL A 27 -15.15 -2.70 2.71
CA VAL A 27 -15.09 -4.08 3.22
C VAL A 27 -16.30 -4.85 2.70
N SER A 28 -16.10 -6.09 2.25
CA SER A 28 -17.18 -7.03 1.92
C SER A 28 -17.55 -7.86 3.13
N CYS A 29 -18.85 -8.14 3.31
CA CYS A 29 -19.31 -9.12 4.29
C CYS A 29 -19.14 -10.57 3.80
N SER A 30 -18.78 -10.76 2.53
CA SER A 30 -18.46 -12.05 1.92
C SER A 30 -16.99 -12.10 1.55
N ASP A 31 -16.35 -13.24 1.75
CA ASP A 31 -15.01 -13.56 1.23
C ASP A 31 -15.06 -14.24 -0.15
N ASP A 32 -16.25 -14.49 -0.68
CA ASP A 32 -16.43 -14.96 -2.05
C ASP A 32 -16.28 -13.77 -3.03
N ILE A 33 -15.16 -13.78 -3.76
CA ILE A 33 -14.81 -12.72 -4.72
C ILE A 33 -15.77 -12.60 -5.91
N THR A 34 -16.66 -13.58 -6.10
CA THR A 34 -17.65 -13.59 -7.19
C THR A 34 -18.96 -12.89 -6.83
N THR A 35 -19.13 -12.46 -5.57
CA THR A 35 -20.36 -11.85 -5.08
C THR A 35 -20.48 -10.37 -5.45
N GLU A 36 -21.72 -9.88 -5.53
CA GLU A 36 -21.99 -8.45 -5.74
C GLU A 36 -21.48 -7.60 -4.56
N GLU A 37 -21.51 -8.13 -3.35
CA GLU A 37 -20.98 -7.45 -2.15
C GLU A 37 -19.47 -7.24 -2.27
N TRP A 38 -18.72 -8.25 -2.72
CA TRP A 38 -17.30 -8.11 -2.99
C TRP A 38 -17.04 -7.07 -4.09
N ALA A 39 -17.74 -7.18 -5.22
CA ALA A 39 -17.61 -6.25 -6.34
C ALA A 39 -17.90 -4.79 -5.91
N LYS A 40 -18.93 -4.59 -5.08
CA LYS A 40 -19.24 -3.27 -4.51
C LYS A 40 -18.09 -2.71 -3.67
N ALA A 41 -17.52 -3.50 -2.76
CA ALA A 41 -16.38 -3.07 -1.94
C ALA A 41 -15.13 -2.77 -2.80
N VAL A 42 -14.87 -3.57 -3.85
CA VAL A 42 -13.81 -3.31 -4.84
C VAL A 42 -14.06 -1.98 -5.55
N THR A 43 -15.28 -1.70 -5.99
CA THR A 43 -15.66 -0.44 -6.64
C THR A 43 -15.33 0.77 -5.76
N VAL A 44 -15.66 0.71 -4.47
CA VAL A 44 -15.31 1.78 -3.51
C VAL A 44 -13.79 1.95 -3.41
N ARG A 45 -13.04 0.86 -3.20
CA ARG A 45 -11.56 0.93 -3.12
C ARG A 45 -10.93 1.46 -4.40
N LYS A 46 -11.46 1.07 -5.56
CA LYS A 46 -10.99 1.57 -6.85
C LYS A 46 -11.30 3.06 -7.03
N ALA A 47 -12.50 3.51 -6.67
CA ALA A 47 -12.86 4.93 -6.67
C ALA A 47 -11.89 5.75 -5.80
N MET A 48 -11.60 5.27 -4.59
CA MET A 48 -10.64 5.91 -3.69
C MET A 48 -9.21 5.93 -4.28
N ASN A 49 -8.85 4.95 -5.08
CA ASN A 49 -7.54 4.90 -5.75
C ASN A 49 -7.44 5.90 -6.91
N ILE A 50 -8.43 5.94 -7.83
CA ILE A 50 -8.39 6.83 -9.00
C ILE A 50 -8.65 8.30 -8.64
N ALA A 51 -9.16 8.58 -7.45
CA ALA A 51 -9.30 9.94 -6.93
C ALA A 51 -7.98 10.60 -6.52
N ILE A 52 -6.86 9.88 -6.49
CA ILE A 52 -5.58 10.39 -6.00
C ILE A 52 -4.67 10.78 -7.19
N ASP A 53 -4.31 12.06 -7.28
CA ASP A 53 -3.27 12.51 -8.21
C ASP A 53 -1.88 12.21 -7.62
N ARG A 54 -1.37 11.03 -7.97
CA ARG A 54 -0.07 10.54 -7.50
C ARG A 54 1.10 11.32 -8.06
N GLN A 55 0.97 11.82 -9.29
CA GLN A 55 2.04 12.60 -9.92
C GLN A 55 2.18 13.96 -9.20
N ALA A 56 1.06 14.61 -8.90
CA ALA A 56 1.08 15.84 -8.12
C ALA A 56 1.71 15.64 -6.72
N LEU A 57 1.48 14.49 -6.06
CA LEU A 57 2.17 14.20 -4.80
C LEU A 57 3.69 14.13 -4.96
N VAL A 58 4.20 13.53 -6.03
CA VAL A 58 5.64 13.44 -6.31
C VAL A 58 6.21 14.83 -6.62
N ASP A 59 5.54 15.58 -7.47
CA ASP A 59 6.04 16.87 -7.95
C ASP A 59 6.01 17.94 -6.85
N GLU A 60 4.90 18.03 -6.11
CA GLU A 60 4.66 19.11 -5.14
C GLU A 60 5.29 18.80 -3.76
N LEU A 61 5.19 17.56 -3.30
CA LEU A 61 5.65 17.21 -1.95
C LEU A 61 7.08 16.67 -1.92
N LEU A 62 7.51 15.99 -2.98
CA LEU A 62 8.86 15.43 -3.07
C LEU A 62 9.79 16.24 -3.99
N SER A 63 9.33 17.36 -4.58
CA SER A 63 10.09 18.16 -5.53
C SER A 63 10.65 17.32 -6.71
N GLY A 64 9.90 16.30 -7.13
CA GLY A 64 10.27 15.36 -8.17
C GLY A 64 11.25 14.25 -7.74
N PHE A 65 11.66 14.22 -6.46
CA PHE A 65 12.54 13.15 -5.94
C PHE A 65 11.72 11.90 -5.54
N GLY A 66 11.24 11.20 -6.53
CA GLY A 66 10.45 9.99 -6.40
C GLY A 66 9.77 9.62 -7.72
N ARG A 67 9.03 8.55 -7.68
CA ARG A 67 8.21 8.11 -8.81
C ARG A 67 6.89 7.53 -8.34
N VAL A 68 5.85 7.67 -9.16
CA VAL A 68 4.56 7.03 -8.92
C VAL A 68 4.72 5.51 -8.89
N GLN A 69 4.11 4.87 -7.93
CA GLN A 69 4.03 3.42 -7.86
C GLN A 69 2.66 3.01 -7.30
N SER A 70 1.76 2.56 -8.18
CA SER A 70 0.40 2.16 -7.81
C SER A 70 0.35 0.81 -7.09
N VAL A 71 1.38 -0.02 -7.24
CA VAL A 71 1.53 -1.31 -6.58
C VAL A 71 2.88 -1.33 -5.86
N ARG A 72 2.89 -1.66 -4.58
CA ARG A 72 4.07 -1.59 -3.72
C ARG A 72 5.03 -2.77 -3.92
N ASP A 73 6.19 -2.69 -3.26
CA ASP A 73 7.21 -3.76 -3.14
C ASP A 73 7.95 -4.15 -4.44
N TRP A 74 7.85 -3.32 -5.50
CA TRP A 74 8.52 -3.55 -6.78
C TRP A 74 9.78 -2.70 -7.00
N MET A 75 10.27 -1.99 -6.00
CA MET A 75 11.48 -1.19 -6.12
C MET A 75 12.68 -2.07 -6.52
N GLY A 76 13.38 -1.69 -7.60
CA GLY A 76 14.44 -2.50 -8.18
C GLY A 76 13.97 -3.59 -9.15
N HIS A 77 12.67 -3.87 -9.20
CA HIS A 77 12.05 -4.83 -10.10
C HIS A 77 11.03 -4.18 -11.05
N ASP A 78 11.02 -2.86 -11.12
CA ASP A 78 10.06 -2.06 -11.89
C ASP A 78 9.95 -2.50 -13.37
N HIS A 79 11.06 -2.98 -13.94
CA HIS A 79 11.11 -3.46 -15.33
C HIS A 79 10.25 -4.73 -15.59
N ARG A 80 9.84 -5.42 -14.52
CA ARG A 80 8.98 -6.62 -14.58
C ARG A 80 7.53 -6.32 -14.21
N MET A 81 7.22 -5.10 -13.76
CA MET A 81 5.84 -4.73 -13.39
C MET A 81 4.91 -4.83 -14.59
N ASN A 82 3.69 -5.27 -14.33
CA ASN A 82 2.64 -5.21 -15.33
C ASN A 82 2.30 -3.72 -15.61
N PRO A 83 2.45 -3.26 -16.86
CA PRO A 83 2.16 -1.86 -17.21
C PRO A 83 0.71 -1.43 -16.95
N ALA A 84 -0.22 -2.40 -16.84
CA ALA A 84 -1.60 -2.13 -16.51
C ALA A 84 -1.82 -1.71 -15.05
N TRP A 85 -0.86 -1.97 -14.16
CA TRP A 85 -0.97 -1.59 -12.74
C TRP A 85 -0.75 -0.08 -12.55
N ASN A 86 -1.65 0.70 -13.11
CA ASN A 86 -1.65 2.14 -12.98
C ASN A 86 -3.07 2.67 -12.71
N TYR A 87 -3.20 3.65 -11.83
CA TYR A 87 -4.44 4.37 -11.59
C TYR A 87 -4.32 5.75 -12.21
N ASP A 88 -4.99 5.97 -13.32
CA ASP A 88 -5.14 7.31 -13.89
C ASP A 88 -6.00 8.16 -12.96
N TYR A 89 -5.58 9.38 -12.72
CA TYR A 89 -6.31 10.32 -11.88
C TYR A 89 -7.61 10.75 -12.57
N ASP A 90 -8.74 10.37 -12.02
CA ASP A 90 -10.06 10.75 -12.49
C ASP A 90 -11.05 10.90 -11.33
N PRO A 91 -11.12 12.09 -10.71
CA PRO A 91 -12.04 12.33 -9.60
C PRO A 91 -13.52 12.35 -10.03
N VAL A 92 -13.82 12.59 -11.32
CA VAL A 92 -15.19 12.56 -11.83
C VAL A 92 -15.68 11.12 -11.88
N LEU A 93 -14.92 10.24 -12.53
CA LEU A 93 -15.21 8.81 -12.55
C LEU A 93 -15.23 8.21 -11.14
N ALA A 94 -14.31 8.63 -10.26
CA ALA A 94 -14.30 8.18 -8.86
C ALA A 94 -15.63 8.48 -8.14
N LYS A 95 -16.17 9.68 -8.33
CA LYS A 95 -17.46 10.06 -7.77
C LYS A 95 -18.62 9.27 -8.37
N GLU A 96 -18.63 9.04 -9.67
CA GLU A 96 -19.63 8.21 -10.35
C GLU A 96 -19.62 6.77 -9.80
N MET A 97 -18.44 6.20 -9.62
CA MET A 97 -18.28 4.86 -9.03
C MET A 97 -18.80 4.78 -7.59
N LEU A 98 -18.63 5.83 -6.77
CA LEU A 98 -19.22 5.87 -5.44
C LEU A 98 -20.75 5.93 -5.48
N VAL A 99 -21.33 6.67 -6.43
CA VAL A 99 -22.79 6.69 -6.66
C VAL A 99 -23.30 5.31 -7.05
N GLU A 100 -22.63 4.64 -7.99
CA GLU A 100 -22.96 3.28 -8.44
C GLU A 100 -22.88 2.27 -7.27
N ALA A 101 -21.89 2.40 -6.42
CA ALA A 101 -21.75 1.58 -5.21
C ALA A 101 -22.77 1.94 -4.10
N GLY A 102 -23.67 2.93 -4.32
CA GLY A 102 -24.70 3.33 -3.36
C GLY A 102 -24.19 4.28 -2.27
N TYR A 103 -23.07 4.98 -2.50
CA TYR A 103 -22.49 5.96 -1.59
C TYR A 103 -22.46 7.37 -2.19
N GLY A 104 -23.49 7.72 -2.98
CA GLY A 104 -23.63 9.04 -3.60
C GLY A 104 -23.72 10.22 -2.61
N ASP A 105 -24.20 9.97 -1.40
CA ASP A 105 -24.24 10.94 -0.30
C ASP A 105 -22.91 11.01 0.48
N GLY A 106 -21.93 10.20 0.07
CA GLY A 106 -20.64 10.06 0.75
C GLY A 106 -20.68 9.20 1.99
N PHE A 107 -19.56 9.15 2.71
CA PHE A 107 -19.41 8.47 3.99
C PHE A 107 -18.26 9.07 4.78
N GLU A 108 -18.19 8.77 6.08
CA GLU A 108 -17.09 9.22 6.94
C GLU A 108 -16.05 8.11 7.12
N ILE A 109 -14.77 8.50 7.13
CA ILE A 109 -13.66 7.62 7.43
C ILE A 109 -12.70 8.23 8.44
N THR A 110 -11.98 7.37 9.16
CA THR A 110 -10.79 7.78 9.93
C THR A 110 -9.54 7.43 9.14
N LEU A 111 -8.75 8.45 8.81
CA LEU A 111 -7.43 8.30 8.20
C LEU A 111 -6.36 8.52 9.26
N THR A 112 -5.51 7.53 9.47
CA THR A 112 -4.45 7.57 10.48
C THR A 112 -3.07 7.65 9.83
N PRO A 113 -2.44 8.84 9.76
CA PRO A 113 -1.02 8.94 9.50
C PRO A 113 -0.22 8.22 10.59
N ALA A 114 0.49 7.19 10.21
CA ALA A 114 1.36 6.42 11.09
C ALA A 114 2.79 6.97 11.01
N ILE A 115 3.10 7.95 11.84
CA ILE A 115 4.31 8.77 11.74
C ILE A 115 5.55 7.93 12.05
N ARG A 116 6.43 7.79 11.05
CA ARG A 116 7.72 7.07 11.13
C ARG A 116 8.92 7.97 10.83
N GLY A 117 8.70 9.17 10.33
CA GLY A 117 9.73 10.16 9.99
C GLY A 117 10.22 10.08 8.54
N ALA A 118 9.44 9.51 7.63
CA ALA A 118 9.73 9.58 6.20
C ALA A 118 9.44 10.96 5.62
N PRO A 119 10.11 11.36 4.52
CA PRO A 119 9.82 12.62 3.83
C PRO A 119 8.34 12.73 3.42
N ALA A 120 7.74 13.90 3.68
CA ALA A 120 6.36 14.23 3.31
C ALA A 120 5.28 13.22 3.77
N GLU A 121 5.57 12.42 4.81
CA GLU A 121 4.70 11.33 5.26
C GLU A 121 3.33 11.81 5.73
N VAL A 122 3.29 12.88 6.51
CA VAL A 122 2.04 13.46 7.03
C VAL A 122 1.35 14.31 5.98
N GLU A 123 2.12 15.10 5.23
CA GLU A 123 1.63 15.98 4.16
C GLU A 123 0.94 15.17 3.06
N SER A 124 1.49 14.01 2.67
CA SER A 124 0.86 13.11 1.70
C SER A 124 -0.47 12.57 2.20
N CYS A 125 -0.59 12.24 3.49
CA CYS A 125 -1.85 11.79 4.06
C CYS A 125 -2.91 12.90 4.04
N HIS A 126 -2.53 14.15 4.31
CA HIS A 126 -3.42 15.30 4.20
C HIS A 126 -3.84 15.58 2.76
N ALA A 127 -2.92 15.47 1.80
CA ALA A 127 -3.24 15.64 0.39
C ALA A 127 -4.23 14.55 -0.08
N VAL A 128 -4.02 13.29 0.31
CA VAL A 128 -4.97 12.22 0.00
C VAL A 128 -6.33 12.45 0.64
N ALA A 129 -6.39 12.93 1.88
CA ALA A 129 -7.66 13.31 2.52
C ALA A 129 -8.41 14.36 1.67
N ASN A 130 -7.71 15.40 1.21
CA ASN A 130 -8.30 16.44 0.37
C ASN A 130 -8.83 15.88 -0.97
N TYR A 131 -8.13 14.92 -1.60
CA TYR A 131 -8.63 14.25 -2.81
C TYR A 131 -9.92 13.46 -2.53
N TRP A 132 -9.99 12.75 -1.42
CA TRP A 132 -11.18 11.99 -1.05
C TRP A 132 -12.35 12.89 -0.67
N GLU A 133 -12.11 14.03 -0.03
CA GLU A 133 -13.15 15.03 0.25
C GLU A 133 -13.77 15.61 -1.02
N GLN A 134 -13.01 15.77 -2.10
CA GLN A 134 -13.51 16.23 -3.40
C GLN A 134 -14.51 15.27 -4.05
N ILE A 135 -14.42 13.97 -3.73
CA ILE A 135 -15.36 12.96 -4.22
C ILE A 135 -16.50 12.65 -3.23
N GLY A 136 -16.60 13.39 -2.11
CA GLY A 136 -17.69 13.30 -1.15
C GLY A 136 -17.39 12.44 0.09
N ILE A 137 -16.17 11.97 0.30
CA ILE A 137 -15.79 11.23 1.50
C ILE A 137 -15.37 12.22 2.59
N SER A 138 -16.01 12.16 3.76
CA SER A 138 -15.62 12.96 4.92
C SER A 138 -14.44 12.32 5.65
N VAL A 139 -13.30 13.02 5.76
CA VAL A 139 -12.07 12.43 6.30
C VAL A 139 -11.71 13.02 7.65
N LYS A 140 -11.74 12.19 8.69
CA LYS A 140 -11.24 12.54 10.02
C LYS A 140 -9.78 12.07 10.14
N ILE A 141 -8.86 13.02 10.24
CA ILE A 141 -7.44 12.70 10.40
C ILE A 141 -7.11 12.51 11.88
N GLN A 142 -6.47 11.38 12.19
CA GLN A 142 -5.96 11.06 13.52
C GLN A 142 -4.49 10.62 13.43
N ALA A 143 -3.57 11.57 13.45
CA ALA A 143 -2.14 11.28 13.41
C ALA A 143 -1.67 10.59 14.69
N ILE A 144 -1.03 9.43 14.55
CA ILE A 144 -0.55 8.63 15.68
C ILE A 144 0.91 8.25 15.41
N PRO A 145 1.84 8.43 16.39
CA PRO A 145 3.19 7.89 16.27
C PRO A 145 3.15 6.38 16.02
N TYR A 146 3.93 5.91 15.04
CA TYR A 146 3.91 4.50 14.65
C TYR A 146 4.14 3.53 15.82
N ALA A 147 5.04 3.88 16.75
CA ALA A 147 5.31 3.05 17.91
C ALA A 147 4.06 2.83 18.80
N THR A 148 3.18 3.81 18.87
CA THR A 148 1.89 3.75 19.59
C THR A 148 0.85 2.94 18.80
N LEU A 149 0.80 3.11 17.48
CA LEU A 149 -0.17 2.43 16.62
C LEU A 149 0.18 0.94 16.42
N ARG A 150 1.47 0.61 16.33
CA ARG A 150 1.96 -0.71 15.93
C ARG A 150 1.36 -1.89 16.75
N PRO A 151 1.25 -1.84 18.08
CA PRO A 151 0.62 -2.93 18.84
C PRO A 151 -0.82 -3.23 18.39
N THR A 152 -1.60 -2.20 18.10
CA THR A 152 -2.98 -2.32 17.62
C THR A 152 -3.04 -2.97 16.23
N LEU A 153 -2.09 -2.65 15.34
CA LEU A 153 -1.98 -3.29 14.03
C LEU A 153 -1.59 -4.78 14.15
N ILE A 154 -0.65 -5.10 15.05
CA ILE A 154 -0.23 -6.49 15.29
C ILE A 154 -1.36 -7.33 15.88
N SER A 155 -2.11 -6.78 16.82
CA SER A 155 -3.27 -7.46 17.41
C SER A 155 -4.48 -7.52 16.48
N ARG A 156 -4.40 -6.94 15.29
CA ARG A 156 -5.50 -6.82 14.31
C ARG A 156 -6.75 -6.16 14.88
N ASN A 157 -6.57 -5.28 15.85
CA ASN A 157 -7.66 -4.54 16.52
C ASN A 157 -7.69 -3.08 16.05
N TYR A 158 -7.40 -2.85 14.76
CA TYR A 158 -7.49 -1.54 14.11
C TYR A 158 -8.47 -1.61 12.95
N ASN A 159 -9.38 -0.65 12.90
CA ASN A 159 -10.28 -0.42 11.79
C ASN A 159 -10.11 1.02 11.29
N GLY A 160 -10.31 1.25 9.99
CA GLY A 160 -10.07 2.54 9.35
C GLY A 160 -9.00 2.42 8.25
N ILE A 161 -8.37 3.54 7.93
CA ILE A 161 -7.35 3.59 6.87
C ILE A 161 -6.06 4.16 7.45
N THR A 162 -4.95 3.43 7.29
CA THR A 162 -3.63 3.98 7.63
C THR A 162 -2.92 4.53 6.41
N CYS A 163 -2.18 5.59 6.65
CA CYS A 163 -1.19 6.15 5.73
C CYS A 163 0.17 5.95 6.36
N LEU A 164 1.01 5.12 5.76
CA LEU A 164 2.33 4.83 6.32
C LEU A 164 3.36 4.53 5.25
N THR A 165 4.60 4.87 5.54
CA THR A 165 5.75 4.48 4.75
C THR A 165 6.19 3.07 5.12
N VAL A 166 6.51 2.27 4.13
CA VAL A 166 7.06 0.92 4.32
C VAL A 166 8.45 0.83 3.67
N SER A 167 9.32 0.04 4.27
CA SER A 167 10.63 -0.24 3.68
C SER A 167 10.48 -1.14 2.46
N SER A 168 11.30 -0.92 1.44
CA SER A 168 11.43 -1.84 0.32
C SER A 168 11.90 -3.22 0.78
N ARG A 169 11.58 -4.23 0.00
CA ARG A 169 11.99 -5.62 0.20
C ARG A 169 12.86 -6.10 -0.95
N LEU A 170 13.65 -7.14 -0.69
CA LEU A 170 14.55 -7.73 -1.69
C LEU A 170 13.81 -8.36 -2.87
N SER A 171 12.57 -8.80 -2.68
CA SER A 171 11.70 -9.26 -3.76
C SER A 171 10.24 -8.92 -3.46
N PRO A 172 9.42 -8.80 -4.52
CA PRO A 172 8.00 -8.54 -4.39
C PRO A 172 7.28 -9.57 -3.51
N ILE A 173 7.59 -10.85 -3.66
CA ILE A 173 6.91 -11.90 -2.88
C ILE A 173 7.20 -11.84 -1.39
N ILE A 174 8.37 -11.36 -0.98
CA ILE A 174 8.68 -11.13 0.43
C ILE A 174 7.84 -9.95 0.96
N GLY A 175 7.62 -8.92 0.15
CA GLY A 175 6.74 -7.81 0.48
C GLY A 175 5.29 -8.24 0.61
N ALA A 176 4.83 -9.10 -0.29
CA ALA A 176 3.47 -9.64 -0.31
C ALA A 176 3.13 -10.49 0.92
N SER A 177 4.12 -11.06 1.62
CA SER A 177 3.88 -11.89 2.82
C SER A 177 3.09 -11.18 3.94
N ASN A 178 3.03 -9.85 3.94
CA ASN A 178 2.20 -9.11 4.89
C ASN A 178 0.68 -9.14 4.55
N TYR A 179 0.30 -9.72 3.42
CA TYR A 179 -1.10 -9.94 3.04
C TYR A 179 -1.60 -11.35 3.37
N THR A 180 -0.77 -12.21 3.96
CA THR A 180 -1.19 -13.56 4.36
C THR A 180 -1.96 -13.56 5.68
N THR A 181 -2.85 -14.52 5.84
CA THR A 181 -3.68 -14.68 7.05
C THR A 181 -2.87 -15.02 8.30
N ASP A 182 -1.67 -15.59 8.15
CA ASP A 182 -0.75 -15.96 9.22
C ASP A 182 0.33 -14.90 9.50
N SER A 183 0.36 -13.80 8.73
CA SER A 183 1.35 -12.74 8.94
C SER A 183 1.26 -12.13 10.34
N THR A 184 2.39 -11.99 11.00
CA THR A 184 2.48 -11.30 12.30
C THR A 184 2.12 -9.82 12.17
N TYR A 185 2.43 -9.21 11.05
CA TYR A 185 2.14 -7.81 10.75
C TYR A 185 1.21 -7.71 9.56
N SER A 186 -0.01 -7.29 9.81
CA SER A 186 -1.04 -7.15 8.80
C SER A 186 -1.06 -5.76 8.19
N TYR A 187 -1.25 -5.70 6.87
CA TYR A 187 -1.61 -4.45 6.18
C TYR A 187 -3.11 -4.18 6.15
N GLY A 188 -3.88 -4.92 6.92
CA GLY A 188 -5.32 -4.74 7.03
C GLY A 188 -6.13 -5.42 5.95
N THR A 189 -5.49 -6.16 5.09
CA THR A 189 -6.10 -6.81 3.94
C THR A 189 -5.66 -8.25 3.88
N HIS A 190 -6.60 -9.15 4.08
CA HIS A 190 -6.36 -10.60 4.05
C HIS A 190 -7.45 -11.29 3.24
N HIS A 191 -7.05 -12.19 2.37
CA HIS A 191 -7.98 -13.03 1.65
C HIS A 191 -7.41 -14.45 1.53
N PRO A 192 -8.23 -15.52 1.67
CA PRO A 192 -7.73 -16.91 1.57
C PRO A 192 -7.05 -17.18 0.23
N GLU A 193 -7.67 -16.78 -0.88
CA GLU A 193 -7.10 -16.99 -2.22
C GLU A 193 -5.77 -16.26 -2.39
N LEU A 194 -5.67 -15.02 -1.93
CA LEU A 194 -4.41 -14.28 -1.96
C LEU A 194 -3.33 -14.97 -1.11
N THR A 195 -3.71 -15.51 0.05
CA THR A 195 -2.81 -16.25 0.91
C THR A 195 -2.26 -17.49 0.20
N GLU A 196 -3.11 -18.26 -0.46
CA GLU A 196 -2.70 -19.45 -1.24
C GLU A 196 -1.78 -19.07 -2.42
N LEU A 197 -2.09 -17.99 -3.14
CA LEU A 197 -1.24 -17.50 -4.22
C LEU A 197 0.17 -17.14 -3.69
N ILE A 198 0.25 -16.43 -2.57
CA ILE A 198 1.53 -16.06 -1.95
C ILE A 198 2.31 -17.30 -1.51
N TRP A 199 1.66 -18.23 -0.81
CA TRP A 199 2.32 -19.46 -0.36
C TRP A 199 2.75 -20.36 -1.53
N HIS A 200 1.97 -20.37 -2.63
CA HIS A 200 2.37 -21.07 -3.84
C HIS A 200 3.63 -20.45 -4.44
N ALA A 201 3.66 -19.14 -4.63
CA ALA A 201 4.80 -18.42 -5.18
C ALA A 201 6.07 -18.57 -4.31
N GLN A 202 5.93 -18.57 -2.99
CA GLN A 202 7.04 -18.74 -2.06
C GLN A 202 7.70 -20.14 -2.07
N LYS A 203 7.00 -21.15 -2.60
CA LYS A 203 7.52 -22.52 -2.69
C LYS A 203 8.30 -22.77 -3.98
N GLN A 204 8.24 -21.86 -4.95
CA GLN A 204 8.92 -22.03 -6.22
C GLN A 204 10.44 -21.84 -6.08
N VAL A 205 11.20 -22.58 -6.88
CA VAL A 205 12.66 -22.52 -6.93
C VAL A 205 13.18 -22.15 -8.33
N ASP A 206 12.36 -22.35 -9.36
CA ASP A 206 12.64 -21.90 -10.71
C ASP A 206 12.36 -20.40 -10.85
N GLN A 207 13.28 -19.65 -11.45
CA GLN A 207 13.17 -18.20 -11.56
C GLN A 207 11.93 -17.75 -12.33
N ALA A 208 11.57 -18.45 -13.40
CA ALA A 208 10.40 -18.10 -14.20
C ALA A 208 9.08 -18.38 -13.43
N GLU A 209 9.05 -19.46 -12.65
CA GLU A 209 7.91 -19.79 -11.79
C GLU A 209 7.77 -18.78 -10.63
N ILE A 210 8.89 -18.32 -10.04
CA ILE A 210 8.89 -17.24 -9.03
C ILE A 210 8.31 -15.97 -9.63
N GLU A 211 8.79 -15.54 -10.78
CA GLU A 211 8.35 -14.32 -11.46
C GLU A 211 6.87 -14.40 -11.87
N ALA A 212 6.42 -15.53 -12.38
CA ALA A 212 5.00 -15.74 -12.70
C ALA A 212 4.12 -15.71 -11.44
N GLY A 213 4.59 -16.29 -10.33
CA GLY A 213 3.90 -16.25 -9.05
C GLY A 213 3.83 -14.84 -8.46
N GLU A 214 4.91 -14.05 -8.56
CA GLU A 214 4.92 -12.65 -8.17
C GLU A 214 3.87 -11.84 -8.95
N LEU A 215 3.82 -12.01 -10.27
CA LEU A 215 2.83 -11.32 -11.10
C LEU A 215 1.40 -11.71 -10.70
N ALA A 216 1.10 -13.01 -10.55
CA ALA A 216 -0.24 -13.47 -10.17
C ALA A 216 -0.71 -12.92 -8.81
N VAL A 217 0.19 -12.84 -7.82
CA VAL A 217 -0.10 -12.25 -6.51
C VAL A 217 -0.46 -10.77 -6.64
N TYR A 218 0.30 -10.03 -7.45
CA TYR A 218 0.06 -8.59 -7.58
C TYR A 218 -1.04 -8.25 -8.56
N ASP A 219 -1.36 -9.11 -9.54
CA ASP A 219 -2.59 -9.01 -10.32
C ASP A 219 -3.82 -9.12 -9.39
N PHE A 220 -3.82 -10.07 -8.46
CA PHE A 220 -4.91 -10.20 -7.48
C PHE A 220 -5.04 -8.94 -6.61
N ILE A 221 -3.93 -8.41 -6.08
CA ILE A 221 -3.92 -7.18 -5.27
C ILE A 221 -4.45 -6.00 -6.08
N TRP A 222 -4.08 -5.89 -7.34
CA TRP A 222 -4.51 -4.86 -8.27
C TRP A 222 -5.98 -4.98 -8.64
N ASP A 223 -6.41 -6.15 -9.11
CA ASP A 223 -7.78 -6.39 -9.58
C ASP A 223 -8.81 -6.12 -8.49
N HIS A 224 -8.44 -6.43 -7.25
CA HIS A 224 -9.29 -6.19 -6.09
C HIS A 224 -9.01 -4.86 -5.36
N SER A 225 -8.11 -4.03 -5.88
CA SER A 225 -7.76 -2.71 -5.31
C SER A 225 -7.48 -2.76 -3.80
N MET A 226 -6.75 -3.79 -3.34
CA MET A 226 -6.63 -4.11 -1.93
C MET A 226 -5.83 -3.08 -1.10
N ALA A 227 -5.07 -2.20 -1.76
CA ALA A 227 -4.32 -1.12 -1.14
C ALA A 227 -4.25 0.09 -2.09
N ALA A 228 -3.87 1.26 -1.59
CA ALA A 228 -3.56 2.42 -2.41
C ALA A 228 -2.11 2.84 -2.18
N SER A 229 -1.20 2.30 -2.99
CA SER A 229 0.17 2.78 -3.05
C SER A 229 0.20 4.15 -3.72
N LEU A 230 1.11 5.01 -3.27
CA LEU A 230 1.21 6.38 -3.77
C LEU A 230 2.43 6.55 -4.65
N TYR A 231 3.59 6.38 -4.06
CA TYR A 231 4.87 6.61 -4.71
C TYR A 231 6.00 5.87 -3.98
N VAL A 232 7.14 5.78 -4.65
CA VAL A 232 8.45 5.49 -4.04
C VAL A 232 9.22 6.80 -4.01
N HIS A 233 9.69 7.21 -2.84
CA HIS A 233 10.57 8.37 -2.72
C HIS A 233 12.04 7.98 -2.86
N ASP A 234 12.84 8.85 -3.43
CA ASP A 234 14.27 8.65 -3.58
C ASP A 234 15.01 8.90 -2.26
N GLY A 235 16.04 8.13 -2.00
CA GLY A 235 16.98 8.38 -0.92
C GLY A 235 17.99 9.46 -1.35
N LEU A 236 18.00 10.60 -0.66
CA LEU A 236 18.95 11.68 -0.92
C LEU A 236 20.15 11.58 0.03
N TRP A 237 21.33 11.34 -0.53
CA TRP A 237 22.56 11.19 0.24
C TRP A 237 23.52 12.32 -0.07
N PRO A 238 23.57 13.37 0.76
CA PRO A 238 24.54 14.44 0.58
C PRO A 238 25.97 13.91 0.84
N ALA A 239 26.82 14.00 -0.17
CA ALA A 239 28.23 13.69 -0.05
C ALA A 239 29.07 14.96 0.01
N GLY A 240 30.02 15.00 0.94
CA GLY A 240 30.93 16.15 1.06
C GLY A 240 31.92 16.20 -0.12
N PRO A 241 32.58 17.37 -0.37
CA PRO A 241 33.44 17.59 -1.54
C PRO A 241 34.69 16.71 -1.59
N ARG A 242 34.99 16.00 -0.52
CA ARG A 242 36.13 15.07 -0.42
C ARG A 242 35.76 13.63 -0.78
N ILE A 243 34.47 13.35 -1.03
CA ILE A 243 34.00 12.04 -1.45
C ILE A 243 34.02 11.97 -2.97
N ASP A 244 34.40 10.82 -3.51
CA ASP A 244 34.34 10.55 -4.95
C ASP A 244 32.91 10.85 -5.45
N PRO A 245 32.71 11.74 -6.44
CA PRO A 245 31.40 12.11 -6.94
C PRO A 245 30.66 10.93 -7.60
N ASP A 246 31.37 9.88 -7.99
CA ASP A 246 30.78 8.69 -8.60
C ASP A 246 30.36 7.64 -7.56
N TRP A 247 30.72 7.86 -6.28
CA TRP A 247 30.25 6.96 -5.23
C TRP A 247 28.72 7.02 -5.09
N ARG A 248 28.12 5.87 -4.99
CA ARG A 248 26.69 5.70 -4.69
C ARG A 248 26.55 4.69 -3.56
N PRO A 249 25.58 4.86 -2.65
CA PRO A 249 25.18 3.80 -1.75
C PRO A 249 24.66 2.60 -2.57
N THR A 250 24.75 1.41 -2.03
CA THR A 250 24.25 0.21 -2.72
C THR A 250 22.74 0.23 -2.84
N ASP A 251 22.21 -0.24 -3.96
CA ASP A 251 20.78 -0.18 -4.29
C ASP A 251 19.87 -0.93 -3.31
N PHE A 252 20.43 -1.84 -2.51
CA PHE A 252 19.71 -2.64 -1.52
C PHE A 252 19.82 -2.11 -0.09
N SER A 253 20.16 -0.83 0.07
CA SER A 253 20.14 -0.25 1.40
C SER A 253 18.69 -0.14 1.88
N ASP A 254 18.36 -0.84 2.96
CA ASP A 254 17.20 -0.47 3.77
C ASP A 254 17.31 1.03 4.08
N MET A 255 16.25 1.79 3.90
CA MET A 255 16.22 3.25 4.15
C MET A 255 16.83 3.67 5.49
N LYS A 256 17.00 2.74 6.42
CA LYS A 256 17.53 2.98 7.76
C LYS A 256 19.05 2.81 7.87
N ALA A 257 19.68 2.16 6.92
CA ALA A 257 21.10 1.86 6.97
C ALA A 257 21.67 1.85 5.55
N PRO A 258 22.12 3.02 5.03
CA PRO A 258 22.82 3.03 3.77
C PRO A 258 24.02 2.09 3.88
N SER A 259 24.14 1.19 2.92
CA SER A 259 25.28 0.30 2.78
C SER A 259 26.22 0.78 1.69
N GLY A 260 27.41 0.20 1.62
CA GLY A 260 28.40 0.60 0.61
C GLY A 260 29.37 1.67 1.09
N PHE A 261 29.35 2.05 2.36
CA PHE A 261 30.34 2.98 2.93
C PHE A 261 31.76 2.45 2.88
N GLU A 262 31.93 1.13 2.87
CA GLU A 262 33.21 0.45 2.67
C GLU A 262 33.83 0.69 1.31
N TYR A 263 33.02 1.13 0.32
CA TYR A 263 33.47 1.49 -1.03
C TYR A 263 33.67 2.99 -1.23
N VAL A 264 33.48 3.80 -0.18
CA VAL A 264 33.72 5.23 -0.25
C VAL A 264 35.17 5.48 -0.54
N LYS A 265 35.46 6.21 -1.61
CA LYS A 265 36.80 6.67 -1.98
C LYS A 265 36.94 8.15 -1.67
N HIS A 266 38.10 8.50 -1.18
CA HIS A 266 38.49 9.90 -1.02
C HIS A 266 38.90 10.44 -2.41
N ARG A 267 38.42 11.66 -2.71
CA ARG A 267 38.77 12.37 -3.94
C ARG A 267 40.20 12.88 -3.88
#